data_30291a397fec5c8f73b8f3d3d6cd8f1f
#
_entry.id   30291a397fec5c8f73b8f3d3d6cd8f1f
#
_cell.length_a   1.000
_cell.length_b   1.000
_cell.length_c   1.000
_cell.angle_alpha   90.00
_cell.angle_beta   90.00
_cell.angle_gamma   90.00
#
_symmetry.space_group_name_H-M   'P 1'
#
loop_
_entity.id
_entity.type
_entity.pdbx_description
1 polymer ?
#
loop_
_entity_poly.entity_id
_entity_poly.type
_entity_poly.pdbx_seq_one_letter_code
_entity_poly.pdbx_strand_id
1 'polypeptide(L)'
;MSYKKIAVMLVMLLVLVGLLMACAPAPQVVEKVVTKEVEKQVVVTKEVEKVVEKEVPKEVVVTATPEPKAKKLEIFHWWTAPGEREAADAMFAALKDKFPDIEVVENPVPGGGGTEHRIVLKARITAGIPPDTFQTLGGAELKDYVDSGVLQPLDDFYKDYASKIPKPLLNAVTINGHPYSVPLNMHLENILYYNQKLFDELGLAAPTGYDDLMADCAAIAKAKPDMACLAVGSKDNWSDVFVLDTIMMELGGPEYYVKFFKGEVDVANDPIFKESLEKFAALQPYINMKDHSSLTWDQAVSAVGSEQAAMTIMGTWAIGAFIKGSNWQPGVDFGAVNYPTKPERILLFHPDTYGCTVGAPDQQECMDWLSVVASPELQIPTDVTQGGMFARIDIDPKEFPDPIRQEMQEYVSKNSDKLILDQHGSILPNPAQVQYRVIISTFFASAKPDVAGTIKETADMMTTFNVKDGAAWYQWP
;
A
#
# COMPACT_ATOMS: atom_id res chain seq x y z
N MET A 1 15.02 6.26 58.82
CA MET A 1 14.76 6.02 57.39
C MET A 1 15.91 5.19 56.84
N SER A 2 15.65 4.06 56.15
CA SER A 2 16.72 3.16 55.71
C SER A 2 17.46 3.79 54.51
N TYR A 3 18.77 3.58 54.41
CA TYR A 3 19.64 4.09 53.33
C TYR A 3 19.09 3.82 51.93
N LYS A 4 18.34 2.74 51.74
CA LYS A 4 17.65 2.42 50.46
C LYS A 4 16.55 3.42 50.10
N LYS A 5 15.81 3.96 51.06
CA LYS A 5 14.76 4.96 50.85
C LYS A 5 15.33 6.34 50.51
N ILE A 6 16.51 6.68 51.06
CA ILE A 6 17.21 7.93 50.75
C ILE A 6 17.79 7.89 49.33
N ALA A 7 18.36 6.75 48.92
CA ALA A 7 18.89 6.58 47.57
C ALA A 7 17.81 6.66 46.47
N VAL A 8 16.63 6.06 46.73
CA VAL A 8 15.49 6.14 45.77
C VAL A 8 14.94 7.56 45.67
N MET A 9 14.88 8.30 46.77
CA MET A 9 14.45 9.71 46.75
C MET A 9 15.42 10.62 46.02
N LEU A 10 16.74 10.37 46.14
CA LEU A 10 17.77 11.12 45.40
C LEU A 10 17.74 10.85 43.90
N VAL A 11 17.48 9.60 43.48
CA VAL A 11 17.33 9.25 42.06
C VAL A 11 16.04 9.87 41.50
N MET A 12 14.93 9.87 42.22
CA MET A 12 13.71 10.54 41.77
C MET A 12 13.86 12.06 41.67
N LEU A 13 14.63 12.69 42.53
CA LEU A 13 14.90 14.12 42.49
C LEU A 13 15.79 14.50 41.31
N LEU A 14 16.78 13.67 40.95
CA LEU A 14 17.63 13.86 39.78
C LEU A 14 16.85 13.68 38.46
N VAL A 15 15.90 12.75 38.39
CA VAL A 15 15.02 12.56 37.25
C VAL A 15 14.05 13.74 37.09
N LEU A 16 13.54 14.29 38.21
CA LEU A 16 12.64 15.44 38.19
C LEU A 16 13.35 16.73 37.75
N VAL A 17 14.60 16.93 38.15
CA VAL A 17 15.43 18.06 37.72
C VAL A 17 15.83 17.94 36.22
N GLY A 18 16.07 16.71 35.73
CA GLY A 18 16.32 16.44 34.30
C GLY A 18 15.11 16.76 33.39
N LEU A 19 13.90 16.50 33.87
CA LEU A 19 12.65 16.79 33.13
C LEU A 19 12.31 18.30 33.09
N LEU A 20 12.76 19.08 34.08
CA LEU A 20 12.53 20.53 34.09
C LEU A 20 13.50 21.33 33.22
N MET A 21 14.65 20.75 32.81
CA MET A 21 15.58 21.39 31.88
C MET A 21 15.28 21.14 30.39
N ALA A 22 14.32 20.25 30.07
CA ALA A 22 13.94 19.92 28.70
C ALA A 22 12.90 20.89 28.08
N CYS A 23 12.41 21.87 28.84
CA CYS A 23 11.41 22.85 28.39
C CYS A 23 11.97 24.30 28.31
N ALA A 24 13.19 24.50 27.83
CA ALA A 24 13.65 25.82 27.48
C ALA A 24 13.37 26.07 25.99
N PRO A 25 12.61 27.12 25.60
CA PRO A 25 12.40 27.45 24.19
C PRO A 25 13.72 27.91 23.55
N ALA A 26 13.96 27.47 22.31
CA ALA A 26 15.09 27.88 21.52
C ALA A 26 15.09 29.42 21.33
N PRO A 27 16.27 30.09 21.31
CA PRO A 27 16.32 31.54 21.12
C PRO A 27 15.81 31.88 19.72
N GLN A 28 14.74 32.70 19.66
CA GLN A 28 14.29 33.33 18.43
C GLN A 28 15.30 34.42 18.04
N VAL A 29 15.91 34.29 16.87
CA VAL A 29 16.67 35.37 16.22
C VAL A 29 15.64 36.38 15.71
N VAL A 30 15.51 37.50 16.44
CA VAL A 30 14.74 38.66 15.97
C VAL A 30 15.66 39.49 15.09
N GLU A 31 15.51 39.42 13.78
CA GLU A 31 16.10 40.39 12.87
C GLU A 31 15.47 41.79 13.13
N LYS A 32 16.27 42.66 13.67
CA LYS A 32 15.92 44.07 13.88
C LYS A 32 16.10 44.81 12.55
N VAL A 33 14.99 45.01 11.83
CA VAL A 33 14.98 45.94 10.69
C VAL A 33 15.15 47.36 11.25
N VAL A 34 16.33 47.95 11.04
CA VAL A 34 16.59 49.34 11.37
C VAL A 34 16.18 50.18 10.16
N THR A 35 15.01 50.76 10.22
CA THR A 35 14.59 51.84 9.30
C THR A 35 15.31 53.12 9.70
N LYS A 36 16.24 53.58 8.86
CA LYS A 36 16.86 54.88 8.98
C LYS A 36 15.96 55.88 8.29
N GLU A 37 15.24 56.70 9.06
CA GLU A 37 14.67 57.95 8.56
C GLU A 37 15.77 58.92 8.20
N VAL A 38 15.76 59.39 6.95
CA VAL A 38 16.61 60.50 6.48
C VAL A 38 15.81 61.78 6.53
N GLU A 39 16.11 62.63 7.50
CA GLU A 39 15.56 64.01 7.55
C GLU A 39 15.94 64.77 6.27
N LYS A 40 14.94 65.29 5.57
CA LYS A 40 15.13 66.25 4.47
C LYS A 40 15.35 67.65 5.06
N GLN A 41 16.60 68.16 4.95
CA GLN A 41 16.81 69.59 5.07
C GLN A 41 16.34 70.32 3.82
N VAL A 42 15.43 71.27 4.03
CA VAL A 42 14.95 72.19 3.00
C VAL A 42 15.93 73.38 2.94
N VAL A 43 16.65 73.49 1.83
CA VAL A 43 17.40 74.73 1.52
C VAL A 43 16.64 75.46 0.43
N VAL A 44 16.09 76.63 0.82
CA VAL A 44 15.46 77.58 -0.11
C VAL A 44 16.56 78.43 -0.72
N THR A 45 16.74 78.42 -2.03
CA THR A 45 17.47 79.47 -2.78
C THR A 45 16.75 79.79 -4.06
N LYS A 46 16.65 81.15 -4.31
CA LYS A 46 15.90 81.84 -5.34
C LYS A 46 16.40 81.54 -6.75
N GLU A 47 15.41 81.68 -7.64
CA GLU A 47 15.36 81.84 -9.09
C GLU A 47 16.64 82.28 -9.83
N VAL A 48 16.92 81.55 -10.96
CA VAL A 48 17.20 82.14 -12.28
C VAL A 48 16.67 81.20 -13.36
N GLU A 49 15.75 81.73 -14.16
CA GLU A 49 15.24 81.10 -15.38
C GLU A 49 16.35 80.83 -16.40
N LYS A 50 16.47 79.60 -16.85
CA LYS A 50 16.97 79.24 -18.16
C LYS A 50 16.26 78.01 -18.66
N VAL A 51 15.39 78.21 -19.64
CA VAL A 51 14.76 77.12 -20.39
C VAL A 51 15.84 76.39 -21.17
N VAL A 52 16.09 75.15 -20.78
CA VAL A 52 16.81 74.18 -21.58
C VAL A 52 15.87 73.00 -21.72
N GLU A 53 15.34 72.78 -22.92
CA GLU A 53 14.65 71.56 -23.29
C GLU A 53 15.59 70.36 -23.06
N LYS A 54 15.32 69.61 -22.03
CA LYS A 54 15.98 68.33 -21.76
C LYS A 54 14.99 67.22 -22.13
N GLU A 55 15.32 66.45 -23.20
CA GLU A 55 14.66 65.22 -23.48
C GLU A 55 14.59 64.36 -22.20
N VAL A 56 13.36 64.09 -21.76
CA VAL A 56 13.13 63.18 -20.65
C VAL A 56 13.38 61.75 -21.19
N PRO A 57 14.33 61.01 -20.64
CA PRO A 57 14.46 59.59 -21.02
C PRO A 57 13.14 58.87 -20.68
N LYS A 58 12.48 58.27 -21.68
CA LYS A 58 11.40 57.36 -21.42
C LYS A 58 11.95 56.21 -20.53
N GLU A 59 11.50 56.19 -19.30
CA GLU A 59 11.77 55.07 -18.42
C GLU A 59 11.08 53.84 -19.05
N VAL A 60 11.87 52.96 -19.65
CA VAL A 60 11.39 51.65 -20.12
C VAL A 60 11.22 50.83 -18.85
N VAL A 61 9.97 50.78 -18.37
CA VAL A 61 9.60 49.80 -17.34
C VAL A 61 9.72 48.44 -17.98
N VAL A 62 10.89 47.84 -17.82
CA VAL A 62 11.09 46.41 -18.10
C VAL A 62 10.32 45.66 -17.01
N THR A 63 9.07 45.32 -17.33
CA THR A 63 8.35 44.31 -16.52
C THR A 63 9.16 43.05 -16.61
N ALA A 64 9.85 42.70 -15.54
CA ALA A 64 10.49 41.40 -15.45
C ALA A 64 9.40 40.35 -15.71
N THR A 65 9.53 39.61 -16.81
CA THR A 65 8.73 38.41 -17.02
C THR A 65 8.99 37.53 -15.78
N PRO A 66 7.93 37.10 -15.03
CA PRO A 66 8.15 36.20 -13.91
C PRO A 66 8.98 35.01 -14.42
N GLU A 67 10.04 34.67 -13.74
CA GLU A 67 10.73 33.41 -14.02
C GLU A 67 9.69 32.28 -13.99
N PRO A 68 9.71 31.38 -15.00
CA PRO A 68 8.80 30.25 -14.99
C PRO A 68 8.92 29.52 -13.65
N LYS A 69 7.83 29.34 -12.91
CA LYS A 69 7.82 28.53 -11.71
C LYS A 69 8.37 27.15 -12.06
N ALA A 70 9.40 26.68 -11.34
CA ALA A 70 9.90 25.33 -11.53
C ALA A 70 8.73 24.36 -11.35
N LYS A 71 8.49 23.50 -12.33
CA LYS A 71 7.47 22.46 -12.26
C LYS A 71 7.90 21.43 -11.24
N LYS A 72 7.12 21.25 -10.20
CA LYS A 72 7.39 20.29 -9.13
C LYS A 72 6.19 19.35 -9.00
N LEU A 73 6.47 18.14 -8.51
CA LEU A 73 5.43 17.18 -8.18
C LEU A 73 5.85 16.41 -6.94
N GLU A 74 5.11 16.57 -5.85
CA GLU A 74 5.31 15.77 -4.64
C GLU A 74 4.54 14.47 -4.75
N ILE A 75 5.29 13.34 -4.75
CA ILE A 75 4.73 11.98 -4.83
C ILE A 75 4.96 11.26 -3.51
N PHE A 76 3.88 10.83 -2.87
CA PHE A 76 3.88 10.15 -1.59
C PHE A 76 3.51 8.67 -1.77
N HIS A 77 4.40 7.73 -1.38
CA HIS A 77 4.21 6.30 -1.61
C HIS A 77 4.88 5.45 -0.52
N TRP A 78 4.63 4.11 -0.54
CA TRP A 78 5.23 3.18 0.44
C TRP A 78 6.20 2.16 -0.16
N TRP A 79 6.46 2.19 -1.43
CA TRP A 79 7.32 1.21 -2.10
C TRP A 79 8.79 1.39 -1.74
N THR A 80 9.28 0.57 -0.80
CA THR A 80 10.65 0.63 -0.26
C THR A 80 11.33 -0.73 -0.12
N ALA A 81 10.55 -1.83 -0.15
CA ALA A 81 11.07 -3.19 -0.08
C ALA A 81 11.77 -3.61 -1.39
N PRO A 82 12.56 -4.71 -1.38
CA PRO A 82 13.15 -5.23 -2.61
C PRO A 82 12.10 -5.55 -3.68
N GLY A 83 12.34 -5.10 -4.90
CA GLY A 83 11.37 -5.12 -6.00
C GLY A 83 10.48 -3.89 -6.04
N GLU A 84 9.96 -3.42 -4.91
CA GLU A 84 9.15 -2.19 -4.83
C GLU A 84 10.00 -0.94 -5.09
N ARG A 85 11.20 -0.86 -4.48
CA ARG A 85 12.10 0.29 -4.66
C ARG A 85 12.54 0.44 -6.12
N GLU A 86 12.96 -0.64 -6.74
CA GLU A 86 13.36 -0.65 -8.14
C GLU A 86 12.19 -0.33 -9.08
N ALA A 87 10.98 -0.75 -8.73
CA ALA A 87 9.77 -0.39 -9.47
C ALA A 87 9.44 1.10 -9.35
N ALA A 88 9.59 1.69 -8.14
CA ALA A 88 9.44 3.13 -7.97
C ALA A 88 10.47 3.91 -8.79
N ASP A 89 11.72 3.45 -8.87
CA ASP A 89 12.74 4.05 -9.73
C ASP A 89 12.34 4.00 -11.21
N ALA A 90 11.74 2.90 -11.66
CA ALA A 90 11.22 2.76 -13.03
C ALA A 90 10.06 3.73 -13.30
N MET A 91 9.15 3.92 -12.33
CA MET A 91 8.06 4.90 -12.45
C MET A 91 8.59 6.32 -12.65
N PHE A 92 9.56 6.73 -11.83
CA PHE A 92 10.12 8.08 -11.91
C PHE A 92 10.96 8.28 -13.17
N ALA A 93 11.63 7.21 -13.66
CA ALA A 93 12.30 7.25 -14.96
C ALA A 93 11.30 7.50 -16.10
N ALA A 94 10.17 6.78 -16.14
CA ALA A 94 9.13 6.96 -17.15
C ALA A 94 8.51 8.39 -17.09
N LEU A 95 8.30 8.94 -15.90
CA LEU A 95 7.85 10.33 -15.75
C LEU A 95 8.87 11.31 -16.33
N LYS A 96 10.14 11.15 -15.97
CA LYS A 96 11.23 12.02 -16.42
C LYS A 96 11.44 11.96 -17.94
N ASP A 97 11.28 10.79 -18.54
CA ASP A 97 11.42 10.61 -20.00
C ASP A 97 10.31 11.36 -20.76
N LYS A 98 9.08 11.35 -20.22
CA LYS A 98 7.93 12.01 -20.87
C LYS A 98 7.83 13.49 -20.52
N PHE A 99 8.18 13.88 -19.30
CA PHE A 99 8.09 15.23 -18.76
C PHE A 99 9.40 15.62 -18.06
N PRO A 100 10.49 15.87 -18.81
CA PRO A 100 11.84 16.11 -18.26
C PRO A 100 11.93 17.37 -17.37
N ASP A 101 10.99 18.31 -17.53
CA ASP A 101 10.94 19.58 -16.79
C ASP A 101 10.26 19.44 -15.41
N ILE A 102 9.68 18.29 -15.08
CA ILE A 102 9.06 18.05 -13.77
C ILE A 102 10.14 17.57 -12.79
N GLU A 103 10.37 18.35 -11.74
CA GLU A 103 11.17 17.94 -10.59
C GLU A 103 10.30 17.09 -9.64
N VAL A 104 10.63 15.82 -9.49
CA VAL A 104 9.95 14.93 -8.55
C VAL A 104 10.46 15.17 -7.14
N VAL A 105 9.56 15.46 -6.22
CA VAL A 105 9.79 15.46 -4.76
C VAL A 105 9.26 14.14 -4.22
N GLU A 106 10.13 13.16 -4.15
CA GLU A 106 9.77 11.82 -3.68
C GLU A 106 9.69 11.78 -2.15
N ASN A 107 8.59 11.23 -1.63
CA ASN A 107 8.40 11.02 -0.19
C ASN A 107 7.99 9.56 0.08
N PRO A 108 8.95 8.63 0.15
CA PRO A 108 8.69 7.24 0.50
C PRO A 108 8.50 7.09 2.01
N VAL A 109 7.47 6.34 2.43
CA VAL A 109 7.25 5.98 3.83
C VAL A 109 7.35 4.46 3.99
N PRO A 110 8.43 3.95 4.56
CA PRO A 110 8.60 2.53 4.81
C PRO A 110 7.51 1.97 5.73
N GLY A 111 7.09 0.74 5.47
CA GLY A 111 6.11 0.03 6.29
C GLY A 111 5.21 -0.85 5.42
N GLY A 112 5.15 -2.14 5.75
CA GLY A 112 4.48 -3.15 4.93
C GLY A 112 3.04 -2.81 4.58
N GLY A 113 2.69 -2.93 3.30
CA GLY A 113 1.35 -2.68 2.80
C GLY A 113 0.81 -1.27 3.06
N GLY A 114 1.69 -0.27 3.22
CA GLY A 114 1.31 1.13 3.41
C GLY A 114 0.78 1.49 4.80
N THR A 115 0.98 0.66 5.82
CA THR A 115 0.45 0.91 7.17
C THR A 115 0.92 2.25 7.75
N GLU A 116 2.23 2.49 7.78
CA GLU A 116 2.81 3.76 8.25
C GLU A 116 2.50 4.93 7.32
N HIS A 117 2.49 4.67 6.01
CA HIS A 117 2.13 5.66 4.99
C HIS A 117 0.75 6.28 5.26
N ARG A 118 -0.27 5.46 5.54
CA ARG A 118 -1.63 5.94 5.84
C ARG A 118 -1.69 6.83 7.07
N ILE A 119 -0.91 6.53 8.10
CA ILE A 119 -0.83 7.33 9.34
C ILE A 119 -0.24 8.70 9.04
N VAL A 120 0.90 8.75 8.34
CA VAL A 120 1.60 9.99 7.98
C VAL A 120 0.75 10.82 7.01
N LEU A 121 0.14 10.20 5.99
CA LEU A 121 -0.72 10.86 5.03
C LEU A 121 -1.94 11.51 5.71
N LYS A 122 -2.65 10.79 6.59
CA LYS A 122 -3.77 11.34 7.36
C LYS A 122 -3.36 12.51 8.23
N ALA A 123 -2.18 12.45 8.87
CA ALA A 123 -1.66 13.56 9.65
C ALA A 123 -1.38 14.81 8.77
N ARG A 124 -0.79 14.64 7.59
CA ARG A 124 -0.55 15.73 6.62
C ARG A 124 -1.85 16.36 6.11
N ILE A 125 -2.82 15.51 5.74
CA ILE A 125 -4.15 15.96 5.30
C ILE A 125 -4.83 16.80 6.40
N THR A 126 -4.80 16.30 7.65
CA THR A 126 -5.38 17.00 8.81
C THR A 126 -4.68 18.33 9.08
N ALA A 127 -3.38 18.42 8.84
CA ALA A 127 -2.61 19.65 8.98
C ALA A 127 -2.80 20.63 7.80
N GLY A 128 -3.56 20.27 6.76
CA GLY A 128 -3.78 21.11 5.58
C GLY A 128 -2.57 21.20 4.63
N ILE A 129 -1.67 20.21 4.68
CA ILE A 129 -0.47 20.12 3.83
C ILE A 129 -0.40 18.76 3.12
N PRO A 130 -1.46 18.35 2.40
CA PRO A 130 -1.42 17.09 1.64
C PRO A 130 -0.35 17.16 0.54
N PRO A 131 0.19 16.02 0.07
CA PRO A 131 1.05 15.98 -1.12
C PRO A 131 0.23 16.25 -2.39
N ASP A 132 0.87 16.52 -3.53
CA ASP A 132 0.19 16.69 -4.82
C ASP A 132 -0.52 15.42 -5.26
N THR A 133 0.13 14.29 -5.07
CA THR A 133 -0.39 12.94 -5.36
C THR A 133 0.12 11.93 -4.34
N PHE A 134 -0.66 10.89 -4.14
CA PHE A 134 -0.27 9.82 -3.22
C PHE A 134 -0.77 8.46 -3.70
N GLN A 135 -0.01 7.42 -3.33
CA GLN A 135 -0.40 6.04 -3.52
C GLN A 135 -1.53 5.68 -2.55
N THR A 136 -2.56 5.01 -3.05
CA THR A 136 -3.66 4.44 -2.26
C THR A 136 -4.18 3.18 -2.93
N LEU A 137 -4.83 2.32 -2.17
CA LEU A 137 -5.57 1.20 -2.75
C LEU A 137 -6.90 1.70 -3.32
N GLY A 138 -7.42 1.00 -4.30
CA GLY A 138 -8.80 1.20 -4.74
C GLY A 138 -9.80 0.71 -3.68
N GLY A 139 -11.08 1.01 -3.88
CA GLY A 139 -12.13 0.51 -3.01
C GLY A 139 -12.37 1.37 -1.77
N ALA A 140 -12.54 0.73 -0.60
CA ALA A 140 -12.92 1.40 0.65
C ALA A 140 -11.87 2.42 1.13
N GLU A 141 -10.58 2.13 0.92
CA GLU A 141 -9.53 3.08 1.26
C GLU A 141 -9.61 4.35 0.41
N LEU A 142 -9.78 4.21 -0.91
CA LEU A 142 -9.99 5.34 -1.80
C LEU A 142 -11.24 6.12 -1.41
N LYS A 143 -12.33 5.41 -1.04
CA LYS A 143 -13.57 6.02 -0.60
C LYS A 143 -13.39 6.93 0.62
N ASP A 144 -12.58 6.53 1.59
CA ASP A 144 -12.29 7.36 2.78
C ASP A 144 -11.69 8.72 2.39
N TYR A 145 -10.77 8.75 1.39
CA TYR A 145 -10.18 10.00 0.90
C TYR A 145 -11.16 10.82 0.06
N VAL A 146 -12.01 10.18 -0.73
CA VAL A 146 -13.07 10.84 -1.49
C VAL A 146 -14.10 11.48 -0.56
N ASP A 147 -14.59 10.75 0.44
CA ASP A 147 -15.56 11.24 1.41
C ASP A 147 -15.01 12.40 2.26
N SER A 148 -13.71 12.43 2.48
CA SER A 148 -13.03 13.55 3.15
C SER A 148 -12.75 14.76 2.24
N GLY A 149 -13.11 14.68 0.95
CA GLY A 149 -12.94 15.76 -0.02
C GLY A 149 -11.49 16.04 -0.42
N VAL A 150 -10.59 15.08 -0.21
CA VAL A 150 -9.14 15.24 -0.50
C VAL A 150 -8.81 15.04 -1.97
N LEU A 151 -9.52 14.14 -2.66
CA LEU A 151 -9.26 13.81 -4.06
C LEU A 151 -10.24 14.51 -5.00
N GLN A 152 -9.72 14.90 -6.16
CA GLN A 152 -10.57 15.46 -7.23
C GLN A 152 -11.09 14.37 -8.17
N PRO A 153 -12.31 14.52 -8.73
CA PRO A 153 -12.84 13.58 -9.72
C PRO A 153 -12.06 13.67 -11.05
N LEU A 154 -11.97 12.52 -11.75
CA LEU A 154 -11.19 12.34 -12.98
C LEU A 154 -12.08 12.01 -14.19
N ASP A 155 -13.33 12.47 -14.23
CA ASP A 155 -14.30 12.12 -15.26
C ASP A 155 -13.79 12.38 -16.69
N ASP A 156 -13.14 13.52 -16.90
CA ASP A 156 -12.59 13.86 -18.22
C ASP A 156 -11.45 12.93 -18.64
N PHE A 157 -10.59 12.55 -17.71
CA PHE A 157 -9.50 11.60 -17.95
C PHE A 157 -10.05 10.23 -18.36
N TYR A 158 -11.11 9.78 -17.72
CA TYR A 158 -11.69 8.46 -17.93
C TYR A 158 -12.53 8.34 -19.20
N LYS A 159 -12.83 9.43 -19.92
CA LYS A 159 -13.50 9.36 -21.24
C LYS A 159 -12.73 8.46 -22.23
N ASP A 160 -11.40 8.52 -22.18
CA ASP A 160 -10.51 7.77 -23.07
C ASP A 160 -9.84 6.57 -22.38
N TYR A 161 -9.88 6.50 -21.05
CA TYR A 161 -9.16 5.49 -20.28
C TYR A 161 -10.05 4.33 -19.80
N ALA A 162 -11.33 4.57 -19.51
CA ALA A 162 -12.23 3.57 -18.93
C ALA A 162 -12.29 2.25 -19.72
N SER A 163 -12.21 2.31 -21.05
CA SER A 163 -12.23 1.12 -21.92
C SER A 163 -10.92 0.32 -21.94
N LYS A 164 -9.86 0.83 -21.31
CA LYS A 164 -8.52 0.23 -21.31
C LYS A 164 -8.24 -0.62 -20.08
N ILE A 165 -9.14 -0.64 -19.11
CA ILE A 165 -9.00 -1.40 -17.87
C ILE A 165 -10.21 -2.33 -17.66
N PRO A 166 -10.05 -3.45 -16.91
CA PRO A 166 -11.17 -4.34 -16.61
C PRO A 166 -12.26 -3.63 -15.81
N LYS A 167 -13.51 -4.02 -16.01
CA LYS A 167 -14.65 -3.44 -15.29
C LYS A 167 -14.53 -3.52 -13.75
N PRO A 168 -14.11 -4.63 -13.13
CA PRO A 168 -13.90 -4.66 -11.68
C PRO A 168 -12.87 -3.63 -11.18
N LEU A 169 -11.82 -3.41 -11.96
CA LEU A 169 -10.80 -2.40 -11.65
C LEU A 169 -11.36 -0.97 -11.79
N LEU A 170 -12.15 -0.71 -12.83
CA LEU A 170 -12.85 0.56 -12.98
C LEU A 170 -13.81 0.80 -11.80
N ASN A 171 -14.55 -0.24 -11.38
CA ASN A 171 -15.43 -0.15 -10.22
C ASN A 171 -14.64 0.18 -8.93
N ALA A 172 -13.45 -0.40 -8.75
CA ALA A 172 -12.60 -0.17 -7.58
C ALA A 172 -12.12 1.29 -7.45
N VAL A 173 -12.00 2.02 -8.55
CA VAL A 173 -11.57 3.42 -8.57
C VAL A 173 -12.71 4.42 -8.74
N THR A 174 -13.95 3.92 -8.83
CA THR A 174 -15.17 4.73 -9.02
C THR A 174 -15.97 4.81 -7.73
N ILE A 175 -16.09 5.99 -7.15
CA ILE A 175 -16.84 6.27 -5.93
C ILE A 175 -17.98 7.24 -6.26
N ASN A 176 -19.19 6.92 -5.83
CA ASN A 176 -20.39 7.73 -6.09
C ASN A 176 -20.62 8.07 -7.58
N GLY A 177 -20.19 7.18 -8.49
CA GLY A 177 -20.35 7.34 -9.94
C GLY A 177 -19.22 8.12 -10.65
N HIS A 178 -18.20 8.57 -9.93
CA HIS A 178 -17.06 9.31 -10.47
C HIS A 178 -15.75 8.56 -10.19
N PRO A 179 -14.81 8.43 -11.14
CA PRO A 179 -13.46 7.91 -10.89
C PRO A 179 -12.60 8.98 -10.20
N TYR A 180 -11.74 8.54 -9.24
CA TYR A 180 -10.92 9.46 -8.44
C TYR A 180 -9.43 9.13 -8.44
N SER A 181 -9.04 7.97 -8.96
CA SER A 181 -7.65 7.58 -9.06
C SER A 181 -7.40 6.78 -10.34
N VAL A 182 -6.14 6.71 -10.75
CA VAL A 182 -5.68 5.93 -11.91
C VAL A 182 -4.94 4.71 -11.38
N PRO A 183 -5.36 3.48 -11.74
CA PRO A 183 -4.65 2.28 -11.33
C PRO A 183 -3.30 2.19 -12.04
N LEU A 184 -2.27 1.97 -11.23
CA LEU A 184 -0.93 1.67 -11.66
C LEU A 184 -0.84 0.21 -12.12
N ASN A 185 -1.39 -0.69 -11.30
CA ASN A 185 -1.39 -2.14 -11.50
C ASN A 185 -2.59 -2.81 -10.83
N MET A 186 -2.61 -4.13 -10.89
CA MET A 186 -3.41 -5.00 -10.03
C MET A 186 -2.48 -5.97 -9.30
N HIS A 187 -2.69 -6.16 -8.02
CA HIS A 187 -2.10 -7.27 -7.27
C HIS A 187 -3.12 -8.37 -7.08
N LEU A 188 -2.71 -9.60 -7.37
CA LEU A 188 -3.44 -10.78 -6.93
C LEU A 188 -2.89 -11.16 -5.55
N GLU A 189 -3.75 -11.37 -4.55
CA GLU A 189 -3.30 -11.62 -3.18
C GLU A 189 -3.14 -13.08 -2.82
N ASN A 190 -3.98 -13.92 -3.38
CA ASN A 190 -4.04 -15.33 -3.04
C ASN A 190 -3.08 -16.17 -3.89
N ILE A 191 -1.77 -15.83 -3.81
CA ILE A 191 -0.72 -16.60 -4.51
C ILE A 191 0.08 -17.41 -3.50
N LEU A 192 0.17 -18.71 -3.73
CA LEU A 192 1.06 -19.60 -3.01
C LEU A 192 2.37 -19.73 -3.79
N TYR A 193 3.47 -19.36 -3.15
CA TYR A 193 4.84 -19.50 -3.65
C TYR A 193 5.50 -20.67 -2.97
N TYR A 194 6.27 -21.45 -3.71
CA TYR A 194 6.99 -22.61 -3.18
C TYR A 194 8.40 -22.73 -3.76
N ASN A 195 9.33 -23.27 -2.98
CA ASN A 195 10.68 -23.60 -3.43
C ASN A 195 10.60 -24.75 -4.42
N GLN A 196 10.83 -24.48 -5.71
CA GLN A 196 10.70 -25.46 -6.81
C GLN A 196 11.67 -26.64 -6.61
N LYS A 197 12.93 -26.36 -6.24
CA LYS A 197 13.95 -27.40 -6.05
C LYS A 197 13.61 -28.35 -4.92
N LEU A 198 13.06 -27.81 -3.82
CA LEU A 198 12.60 -28.64 -2.70
C LEU A 198 11.41 -29.53 -3.10
N PHE A 199 10.47 -28.98 -3.84
CA PHE A 199 9.29 -29.71 -4.32
C PHE A 199 9.72 -30.84 -5.27
N ASP A 200 10.64 -30.57 -6.19
CA ASP A 200 11.22 -31.57 -7.09
C ASP A 200 11.97 -32.66 -6.30
N GLU A 201 12.81 -32.29 -5.28
CA GLU A 201 13.54 -33.21 -4.41
C GLU A 201 12.60 -34.17 -3.68
N LEU A 202 11.48 -33.65 -3.18
CA LEU A 202 10.52 -34.42 -2.39
C LEU A 202 9.41 -35.09 -3.24
N GLY A 203 9.39 -34.83 -4.54
CA GLY A 203 8.33 -35.30 -5.45
C GLY A 203 6.96 -34.75 -5.15
N LEU A 204 6.89 -33.51 -4.64
CA LEU A 204 5.64 -32.81 -4.34
C LEU A 204 5.15 -32.05 -5.56
N ALA A 205 3.84 -31.84 -5.64
CA ALA A 205 3.20 -30.93 -6.58
C ALA A 205 2.69 -29.70 -5.85
N ALA A 206 2.52 -28.59 -6.55
CA ALA A 206 1.90 -27.41 -5.94
C ALA A 206 0.52 -27.76 -5.35
N PRO A 207 0.23 -27.41 -4.07
CA PRO A 207 -1.03 -27.75 -3.44
C PRO A 207 -2.20 -27.02 -4.13
N THR A 208 -3.33 -27.71 -4.28
CA THR A 208 -4.51 -27.17 -4.94
C THR A 208 -5.59 -26.71 -3.97
N GLY A 209 -5.49 -27.07 -2.70
CA GLY A 209 -6.38 -26.73 -1.61
C GLY A 209 -5.76 -27.07 -0.26
N TYR A 210 -6.53 -26.84 0.81
CA TYR A 210 -6.07 -26.97 2.19
C TYR A 210 -5.54 -28.39 2.52
N ASP A 211 -6.23 -29.43 2.06
CA ASP A 211 -5.83 -30.82 2.39
C ASP A 211 -4.51 -31.19 1.72
N ASP A 212 -4.26 -30.74 0.48
CA ASP A 212 -2.98 -30.90 -0.21
C ASP A 212 -1.88 -30.13 0.56
N LEU A 213 -2.12 -28.88 0.95
CA LEU A 213 -1.20 -28.06 1.73
C LEU A 213 -0.79 -28.75 3.05
N MET A 214 -1.75 -29.32 3.78
CA MET A 214 -1.49 -30.03 5.03
C MET A 214 -0.69 -31.32 4.80
N ALA A 215 -0.95 -32.05 3.72
CA ALA A 215 -0.19 -33.25 3.35
C ALA A 215 1.27 -32.89 2.99
N ASP A 216 1.48 -31.82 2.22
CA ASP A 216 2.80 -31.34 1.87
C ASP A 216 3.55 -30.85 3.11
N CYS A 217 2.90 -30.11 4.02
CA CYS A 217 3.50 -29.68 5.28
C CYS A 217 3.94 -30.87 6.15
N ALA A 218 3.13 -31.92 6.22
CA ALA A 218 3.51 -33.14 6.95
C ALA A 218 4.71 -33.86 6.31
N ALA A 219 4.78 -33.89 4.97
CA ALA A 219 5.90 -34.47 4.24
C ALA A 219 7.19 -33.65 4.43
N ILE A 220 7.11 -32.33 4.33
CA ILE A 220 8.23 -31.40 4.54
C ILE A 220 8.74 -31.50 5.97
N ALA A 221 7.87 -31.45 6.97
CA ALA A 221 8.25 -31.56 8.39
C ALA A 221 8.96 -32.88 8.70
N LYS A 222 8.60 -33.98 8.01
CA LYS A 222 9.29 -35.29 8.13
C LYS A 222 10.65 -35.28 7.46
N ALA A 223 10.79 -34.67 6.30
CA ALA A 223 12.02 -34.67 5.50
C ALA A 223 13.03 -33.61 5.99
N LYS A 224 12.55 -32.47 6.43
CA LYS A 224 13.31 -31.27 6.84
C LYS A 224 12.76 -30.72 8.17
N PRO A 225 13.02 -31.37 9.32
CA PRO A 225 12.37 -31.03 10.60
C PRO A 225 12.64 -29.59 11.12
N ASP A 226 13.72 -28.98 10.67
CA ASP A 226 14.11 -27.62 11.05
C ASP A 226 13.56 -26.53 10.10
N MET A 227 12.87 -26.92 9.02
CA MET A 227 12.30 -26.03 8.02
C MET A 227 10.82 -25.82 8.29
N ALA A 228 10.36 -24.55 8.31
CA ALA A 228 8.95 -24.27 8.31
C ALA A 228 8.30 -24.69 6.98
N CYS A 229 7.11 -25.26 7.03
CA CYS A 229 6.37 -25.53 5.79
C CYS A 229 5.91 -24.23 5.14
N LEU A 230 5.32 -23.31 5.92
CA LEU A 230 4.80 -22.04 5.44
C LEU A 230 5.41 -20.90 6.26
N ALA A 231 6.04 -19.93 5.61
CA ALA A 231 6.50 -18.70 6.23
C ALA A 231 5.39 -17.64 6.17
N VAL A 232 5.12 -17.01 7.31
CA VAL A 232 4.22 -15.86 7.44
C VAL A 232 4.92 -14.79 8.26
N GLY A 233 4.95 -13.55 7.78
CA GLY A 233 5.51 -12.40 8.47
C GLY A 233 4.40 -11.46 8.92
N SER A 234 4.06 -11.49 10.21
CA SER A 234 2.89 -10.80 10.77
C SER A 234 3.23 -9.60 11.64
N LYS A 235 4.42 -9.00 11.46
CA LYS A 235 4.82 -7.79 12.19
C LYS A 235 3.81 -6.65 12.04
N ASP A 236 3.23 -6.51 10.85
CA ASP A 236 2.27 -5.46 10.51
C ASP A 236 0.81 -5.93 10.56
N ASN A 237 0.54 -7.11 11.11
CA ASN A 237 -0.77 -7.73 11.38
C ASN A 237 -1.67 -7.99 10.15
N TRP A 238 -1.15 -8.04 8.92
CA TRP A 238 -2.00 -8.24 7.74
C TRP A 238 -1.76 -9.54 6.98
N SER A 239 -0.56 -10.10 7.01
CA SER A 239 -0.22 -11.31 6.24
C SER A 239 -0.96 -12.56 6.71
N ASP A 240 -1.33 -12.65 7.99
CA ASP A 240 -2.13 -13.73 8.55
C ASP A 240 -3.50 -13.85 7.87
N VAL A 241 -4.08 -12.68 7.55
CA VAL A 241 -5.41 -12.63 6.95
C VAL A 241 -5.40 -13.25 5.56
N PHE A 242 -4.33 -13.10 4.78
CA PHE A 242 -4.21 -13.72 3.46
C PHE A 242 -4.27 -15.25 3.53
N VAL A 243 -3.65 -15.85 4.54
CA VAL A 243 -3.73 -17.30 4.75
C VAL A 243 -5.16 -17.70 5.13
N LEU A 244 -5.82 -16.95 6.03
CA LEU A 244 -7.21 -17.22 6.40
C LEU A 244 -8.15 -17.03 5.20
N ASP A 245 -7.93 -15.99 4.38
CA ASP A 245 -8.74 -15.71 3.19
C ASP A 245 -8.75 -16.89 2.22
N THR A 246 -7.59 -17.54 2.01
CA THR A 246 -7.52 -18.74 1.14
C THR A 246 -8.39 -19.89 1.66
N ILE A 247 -8.43 -20.07 2.98
CA ILE A 247 -9.28 -21.10 3.61
C ILE A 247 -10.77 -20.73 3.51
N MET A 248 -11.11 -19.48 3.75
CA MET A 248 -12.48 -18.98 3.61
C MET A 248 -12.98 -19.11 2.16
N MET A 249 -12.10 -18.83 1.19
CA MET A 249 -12.42 -18.94 -0.24
C MET A 249 -12.64 -20.41 -0.65
N GLU A 250 -11.84 -21.34 -0.13
CA GLU A 250 -12.02 -22.78 -0.42
C GLU A 250 -13.32 -23.32 0.15
N LEU A 251 -13.66 -22.94 1.39
CA LEU A 251 -14.85 -23.45 2.08
C LEU A 251 -16.14 -22.78 1.64
N GLY A 252 -16.13 -21.48 1.47
CA GLY A 252 -17.33 -20.68 1.22
C GLY A 252 -17.51 -20.22 -0.24
N GLY A 253 -16.42 -20.14 -0.98
CA GLY A 253 -16.40 -19.62 -2.34
C GLY A 253 -16.51 -18.09 -2.41
N PRO A 254 -16.54 -17.53 -3.63
CA PRO A 254 -16.47 -16.09 -3.86
C PRO A 254 -17.66 -15.31 -3.31
N GLU A 255 -18.87 -15.83 -3.48
CA GLU A 255 -20.08 -15.16 -3.00
C GLU A 255 -20.12 -15.06 -1.47
N TYR A 256 -19.69 -16.12 -0.77
CA TYR A 256 -19.58 -16.11 0.68
C TYR A 256 -18.56 -15.08 1.15
N TYR A 257 -17.36 -15.05 0.54
CA TYR A 257 -16.29 -14.12 0.87
C TYR A 257 -16.79 -12.65 0.79
N VAL A 258 -17.41 -12.30 -0.33
CA VAL A 258 -17.96 -10.95 -0.52
C VAL A 258 -19.04 -10.65 0.51
N LYS A 259 -19.98 -11.56 0.77
CA LYS A 259 -21.04 -11.35 1.78
C LYS A 259 -20.46 -11.20 3.18
N PHE A 260 -19.43 -11.97 3.52
CA PHE A 260 -18.77 -11.88 4.82
C PHE A 260 -18.19 -10.48 5.04
N PHE A 261 -17.36 -10.00 4.12
CA PHE A 261 -16.72 -8.68 4.23
C PHE A 261 -17.65 -7.49 3.98
N LYS A 262 -18.83 -7.73 3.41
CA LYS A 262 -19.93 -6.76 3.37
C LYS A 262 -20.79 -6.75 4.63
N GLY A 263 -20.50 -7.57 5.64
CA GLY A 263 -21.32 -7.68 6.86
C GLY A 263 -22.72 -8.23 6.61
N GLU A 264 -22.90 -9.06 5.58
CA GLU A 264 -24.18 -9.70 5.23
C GLU A 264 -24.30 -11.12 5.81
N VAL A 265 -23.23 -11.63 6.45
CA VAL A 265 -23.20 -12.93 7.14
C VAL A 265 -23.42 -12.72 8.65
N ASP A 266 -24.20 -13.60 9.27
CA ASP A 266 -24.29 -13.67 10.74
C ASP A 266 -23.04 -14.38 11.31
N VAL A 267 -21.96 -13.60 11.47
CA VAL A 267 -20.65 -14.10 11.89
C VAL A 267 -20.72 -14.88 13.21
N ALA A 268 -21.60 -14.49 14.11
CA ALA A 268 -21.71 -15.12 15.43
C ALA A 268 -22.17 -16.60 15.34
N ASN A 269 -22.89 -16.98 14.27
CA ASN A 269 -23.43 -18.31 14.07
C ASN A 269 -22.93 -18.96 12.76
N ASP A 270 -21.89 -18.40 12.13
CA ASP A 270 -21.43 -18.86 10.82
C ASP A 270 -20.52 -20.10 10.93
N PRO A 271 -20.94 -21.25 10.37
CA PRO A 271 -20.15 -22.47 10.42
C PRO A 271 -18.90 -22.41 9.53
N ILE A 272 -18.94 -21.65 8.41
CA ILE A 272 -17.81 -21.55 7.48
C ILE A 272 -16.68 -20.74 8.13
N PHE A 273 -16.98 -19.61 8.75
CA PHE A 273 -15.97 -18.83 9.45
C PHE A 273 -15.36 -19.60 10.63
N LYS A 274 -16.21 -20.32 11.38
CA LYS A 274 -15.76 -21.19 12.46
C LYS A 274 -14.78 -22.25 11.95
N GLU A 275 -15.14 -22.99 10.91
CA GLU A 275 -14.29 -24.02 10.30
C GLU A 275 -13.00 -23.42 9.73
N SER A 276 -13.08 -22.23 9.13
CA SER A 276 -11.90 -21.51 8.62
C SER A 276 -10.90 -21.20 9.74
N LEU A 277 -11.36 -20.72 10.90
CA LEU A 277 -10.51 -20.47 12.05
C LEU A 277 -9.91 -21.76 12.63
N GLU A 278 -10.69 -22.86 12.70
CA GLU A 278 -10.19 -24.16 13.16
C GLU A 278 -9.09 -24.71 12.24
N LYS A 279 -9.29 -24.64 10.92
CA LYS A 279 -8.28 -25.03 9.93
C LYS A 279 -7.05 -24.10 9.98
N PHE A 280 -7.25 -22.80 10.14
CA PHE A 280 -6.16 -21.83 10.26
C PHE A 280 -5.30 -22.11 11.51
N ALA A 281 -5.92 -22.35 12.66
CA ALA A 281 -5.21 -22.74 13.87
C ALA A 281 -4.42 -24.05 13.71
N ALA A 282 -4.93 -25.01 12.93
CA ALA A 282 -4.26 -26.29 12.68
C ALA A 282 -2.97 -26.16 11.84
N LEU A 283 -2.72 -25.02 11.19
CA LEU A 283 -1.45 -24.74 10.50
C LEU A 283 -0.31 -24.37 11.43
N GLN A 284 -0.59 -23.91 12.68
CA GLN A 284 0.45 -23.42 13.59
C GLN A 284 1.68 -24.33 13.74
N PRO A 285 1.57 -25.68 13.85
CA PRO A 285 2.73 -26.56 13.96
C PRO A 285 3.67 -26.54 12.74
N TYR A 286 3.21 -26.01 11.62
CA TYR A 286 3.92 -26.02 10.34
C TYR A 286 4.44 -24.65 9.91
N ILE A 287 4.13 -23.60 10.70
CA ILE A 287 4.51 -22.21 10.41
C ILE A 287 5.75 -21.84 11.24
N ASN A 288 6.42 -20.77 10.82
CA ASN A 288 7.55 -20.15 11.53
C ASN A 288 7.12 -19.42 12.82
N MET A 289 6.37 -20.09 13.71
CA MET A 289 5.79 -19.48 14.93
C MET A 289 6.80 -18.81 15.85
N LYS A 290 8.07 -19.20 15.79
CA LYS A 290 9.14 -18.66 16.64
C LYS A 290 9.40 -17.17 16.37
N ASP A 291 9.28 -16.72 15.14
CA ASP A 291 9.56 -15.36 14.69
C ASP A 291 8.42 -14.71 13.89
N HIS A 292 7.32 -15.43 13.69
CA HIS A 292 6.13 -15.03 12.97
C HIS A 292 5.69 -13.57 13.23
N SER A 293 5.54 -13.18 14.50
CA SER A 293 5.06 -11.83 14.88
C SER A 293 6.15 -10.74 14.80
N SER A 294 7.38 -11.10 14.41
CA SER A 294 8.49 -10.15 14.29
C SER A 294 8.97 -9.94 12.86
N LEU A 295 8.69 -10.87 11.96
CA LEU A 295 9.05 -10.77 10.55
C LEU A 295 8.07 -9.86 9.79
N THR A 296 8.62 -9.08 8.88
CA THR A 296 7.83 -8.40 7.84
C THR A 296 7.50 -9.39 6.71
N TRP A 297 6.59 -9.00 5.81
CA TRP A 297 6.18 -9.85 4.68
C TRP A 297 7.36 -10.23 3.78
N ASP A 298 8.26 -9.30 3.48
CA ASP A 298 9.45 -9.51 2.63
C ASP A 298 10.49 -10.41 3.32
N GLN A 299 10.58 -10.34 4.65
CA GLN A 299 11.41 -11.27 5.43
C GLN A 299 10.85 -12.70 5.40
N ALA A 300 9.52 -12.87 5.40
CA ALA A 300 8.90 -14.18 5.21
C ALA A 300 9.17 -14.74 3.79
N VAL A 301 9.09 -13.90 2.75
CA VAL A 301 9.51 -14.25 1.39
C VAL A 301 10.99 -14.66 1.37
N SER A 302 11.85 -13.89 2.03
CA SER A 302 13.29 -14.19 2.15
C SER A 302 13.57 -15.48 2.90
N ALA A 303 12.71 -15.87 3.87
CA ALA A 303 12.84 -17.16 4.55
C ALA A 303 12.65 -18.35 3.59
N VAL A 304 11.77 -18.22 2.59
CA VAL A 304 11.67 -19.23 1.51
C VAL A 304 12.91 -19.19 0.62
N GLY A 305 13.34 -17.99 0.22
CA GLY A 305 14.54 -17.78 -0.61
C GLY A 305 15.85 -18.25 0.03
N SER A 306 15.90 -18.34 1.36
CA SER A 306 17.04 -18.85 2.14
C SER A 306 16.84 -20.27 2.66
N GLU A 307 15.83 -21.00 2.16
CA GLU A 307 15.52 -22.39 2.51
C GLU A 307 15.22 -22.62 4.01
N GLN A 308 14.77 -21.57 4.71
CA GLN A 308 14.27 -21.68 6.09
C GLN A 308 12.79 -22.07 6.12
N ALA A 309 12.09 -21.82 5.03
CA ALA A 309 10.71 -22.24 4.81
C ALA A 309 10.53 -22.81 3.40
N ALA A 310 9.53 -23.66 3.22
CA ALA A 310 9.23 -24.27 1.93
C ALA A 310 8.31 -23.42 1.05
N MET A 311 7.37 -22.71 1.66
CA MET A 311 6.29 -21.96 0.99
C MET A 311 5.99 -20.64 1.70
N THR A 312 5.29 -19.75 0.99
CA THR A 312 4.59 -18.59 1.56
C THR A 312 3.34 -18.29 0.75
N ILE A 313 2.30 -17.74 1.39
CA ILE A 313 1.11 -17.17 0.71
C ILE A 313 1.23 -15.65 0.79
N MET A 314 1.24 -15.00 -0.38
CA MET A 314 1.47 -13.54 -0.47
C MET A 314 0.94 -13.01 -1.79
N GLY A 315 0.79 -11.70 -1.89
CA GLY A 315 0.43 -11.06 -3.15
C GLY A 315 1.53 -11.10 -4.21
N THR A 316 1.19 -10.73 -5.42
CA THR A 316 2.09 -10.81 -6.58
C THR A 316 3.36 -9.97 -6.44
N TRP A 317 3.39 -8.94 -5.58
CA TRP A 317 4.61 -8.19 -5.24
C TRP A 317 5.74 -9.05 -4.66
N ALA A 318 5.44 -10.24 -4.10
CA ALA A 318 6.44 -11.18 -3.64
C ALA A 318 7.36 -11.67 -4.77
N ILE A 319 6.90 -11.65 -6.03
CA ILE A 319 7.72 -12.00 -7.20
C ILE A 319 8.95 -11.09 -7.29
N GLY A 320 8.74 -9.78 -7.15
CA GLY A 320 9.82 -8.79 -7.12
C GLY A 320 10.80 -9.05 -5.97
N ALA A 321 10.29 -9.37 -4.78
CA ALA A 321 11.11 -9.70 -3.62
C ALA A 321 11.92 -11.00 -3.82
N PHE A 322 11.37 -12.04 -4.44
CA PHE A 322 12.14 -13.23 -4.82
C PHE A 322 13.24 -12.90 -5.83
N ILE A 323 12.92 -12.13 -6.88
CA ILE A 323 13.88 -11.78 -7.93
C ILE A 323 14.98 -10.87 -7.39
N LYS A 324 14.65 -9.79 -6.69
CA LYS A 324 15.60 -8.77 -6.25
C LYS A 324 16.21 -9.04 -4.89
N GLY A 325 15.43 -9.60 -3.96
CA GLY A 325 15.89 -9.93 -2.61
C GLY A 325 16.63 -11.24 -2.52
N SER A 326 16.16 -12.29 -3.21
CA SER A 326 16.74 -13.64 -3.14
C SER A 326 17.54 -14.03 -4.39
N ASN A 327 17.51 -13.22 -5.45
CA ASN A 327 18.10 -13.52 -6.77
C ASN A 327 17.56 -14.82 -7.37
N TRP A 328 16.29 -15.12 -7.14
CA TRP A 328 15.58 -16.30 -7.61
C TRP A 328 14.85 -16.03 -8.92
N GLN A 329 14.75 -17.05 -9.77
CA GLN A 329 14.09 -16.97 -11.08
C GLN A 329 12.73 -17.69 -11.05
N PRO A 330 11.64 -17.02 -11.53
CA PRO A 330 10.33 -17.64 -11.63
C PRO A 330 10.35 -18.88 -12.52
N GLY A 331 9.71 -19.99 -12.06
CA GLY A 331 9.65 -21.26 -12.78
C GLY A 331 10.93 -22.08 -12.75
N VAL A 332 12.01 -21.59 -12.10
CA VAL A 332 13.29 -22.29 -11.93
C VAL A 332 13.61 -22.51 -10.46
N ASP A 333 13.66 -21.44 -9.69
CA ASP A 333 13.97 -21.50 -8.26
C ASP A 333 12.70 -21.52 -7.42
N PHE A 334 11.63 -20.87 -7.88
CA PHE A 334 10.33 -20.90 -7.24
C PHE A 334 9.19 -21.10 -8.25
N GLY A 335 8.14 -21.79 -7.80
CA GLY A 335 6.85 -21.84 -8.45
C GLY A 335 5.85 -20.90 -7.77
N ALA A 336 4.80 -20.52 -8.51
CA ALA A 336 3.73 -19.69 -7.97
C ALA A 336 2.39 -20.11 -8.60
N VAL A 337 1.37 -20.26 -7.76
CA VAL A 337 0.02 -20.62 -8.19
C VAL A 337 -1.02 -19.80 -7.46
N ASN A 338 -2.11 -19.41 -8.13
CA ASN A 338 -3.29 -18.93 -7.41
C ASN A 338 -3.77 -20.03 -6.46
N TYR A 339 -4.07 -19.68 -5.23
CA TYR A 339 -4.43 -20.67 -4.21
C TYR A 339 -5.63 -20.19 -3.38
N PRO A 340 -6.66 -21.02 -3.14
CA PRO A 340 -6.83 -22.37 -3.69
C PRO A 340 -7.18 -22.36 -5.19
N THR A 341 -6.96 -23.51 -5.87
CA THR A 341 -7.40 -23.71 -7.25
C THR A 341 -8.69 -24.52 -7.34
N LYS A 342 -9.12 -25.13 -6.22
CA LYS A 342 -10.32 -25.92 -6.07
C LYS A 342 -11.19 -25.38 -4.93
N PRO A 343 -12.52 -25.54 -5.03
CA PRO A 343 -13.26 -26.09 -6.16
C PRO A 343 -13.21 -25.19 -7.41
N GLU A 344 -12.82 -23.92 -7.26
CA GLU A 344 -12.74 -22.92 -8.32
C GLU A 344 -11.52 -22.04 -8.13
N ARG A 345 -10.82 -21.68 -9.23
CA ARG A 345 -9.72 -20.69 -9.20
C ARG A 345 -10.31 -19.27 -9.09
N ILE A 346 -10.06 -18.63 -7.97
CA ILE A 346 -10.56 -17.30 -7.64
C ILE A 346 -9.41 -16.31 -7.62
N LEU A 347 -9.69 -15.07 -8.01
CA LEU A 347 -8.73 -13.98 -8.08
C LEU A 347 -9.12 -12.89 -7.07
N LEU A 348 -8.52 -12.94 -5.87
CA LEU A 348 -8.57 -11.82 -4.93
C LEU A 348 -7.59 -10.76 -5.42
N PHE A 349 -8.05 -9.52 -5.53
CA PHE A 349 -7.21 -8.44 -6.03
C PHE A 349 -7.44 -7.12 -5.30
N HIS A 350 -6.43 -6.28 -5.34
CA HIS A 350 -6.53 -4.83 -5.15
C HIS A 350 -5.62 -4.11 -6.16
N PRO A 351 -5.95 -2.88 -6.54
CA PRO A 351 -5.07 -2.04 -7.32
C PRO A 351 -4.26 -1.11 -6.42
N ASP A 352 -2.98 -0.89 -6.76
CA ASP A 352 -2.29 0.33 -6.38
C ASP A 352 -2.71 1.45 -7.31
N THR A 353 -3.08 2.59 -6.76
CA THR A 353 -3.60 3.72 -7.53
C THR A 353 -2.99 5.04 -7.11
N TYR A 354 -3.05 6.02 -8.00
CA TYR A 354 -2.69 7.42 -7.71
C TYR A 354 -3.84 8.34 -8.07
N GLY A 355 -4.11 9.33 -7.22
CA GLY A 355 -5.08 10.39 -7.46
C GLY A 355 -4.46 11.77 -7.27
N CYS A 356 -5.13 12.82 -7.74
CA CYS A 356 -4.70 14.19 -7.53
C CYS A 356 -5.43 14.83 -6.35
N THR A 357 -4.67 15.48 -5.46
CA THR A 357 -5.21 16.18 -4.29
C THR A 357 -5.90 17.49 -4.71
N VAL A 358 -7.08 17.75 -4.15
CA VAL A 358 -7.81 18.99 -4.36
C VAL A 358 -6.98 20.17 -3.82
N GLY A 359 -6.77 21.18 -4.66
CA GLY A 359 -6.05 22.39 -4.26
C GLY A 359 -4.54 22.22 -4.08
N ALA A 360 -3.96 21.09 -4.51
CA ALA A 360 -2.52 20.95 -4.59
C ALA A 360 -1.91 22.06 -5.49
N PRO A 361 -0.71 22.56 -5.17
CA PRO A 361 -0.13 23.70 -5.89
C PRO A 361 0.26 23.39 -7.33
N ASP A 362 0.49 22.11 -7.64
CA ASP A 362 1.05 21.64 -8.91
C ASP A 362 0.06 20.69 -9.64
N GLN A 363 -1.18 21.17 -9.86
CA GLN A 363 -2.31 20.40 -10.41
C GLN A 363 -2.04 19.85 -11.82
N GLN A 364 -1.41 20.64 -12.70
CA GLN A 364 -1.12 20.20 -14.07
C GLN A 364 -0.08 19.07 -14.06
N GLU A 365 0.94 19.21 -13.23
CA GLU A 365 1.99 18.21 -13.06
C GLU A 365 1.43 16.90 -12.50
N CYS A 366 0.41 16.99 -11.61
CA CYS A 366 -0.30 15.81 -11.15
C CYS A 366 -1.09 15.14 -12.30
N MET A 367 -1.80 15.88 -13.14
CA MET A 367 -2.49 15.30 -14.30
C MET A 367 -1.52 14.71 -15.33
N ASP A 368 -0.35 15.34 -15.54
CA ASP A 368 0.74 14.82 -16.36
C ASP A 368 1.24 13.48 -15.77
N TRP A 369 1.44 13.41 -14.46
CA TRP A 369 1.77 12.17 -13.74
C TRP A 369 0.73 11.07 -13.98
N LEU A 370 -0.57 11.36 -13.77
CA LEU A 370 -1.62 10.36 -13.99
C LEU A 370 -1.64 9.85 -15.43
N SER A 371 -1.29 10.71 -16.42
CA SER A 371 -1.15 10.30 -17.82
C SER A 371 -0.02 9.31 -18.04
N VAL A 372 1.05 9.39 -17.23
CA VAL A 372 2.17 8.45 -17.24
C VAL A 372 1.78 7.17 -16.53
N VAL A 373 1.15 7.24 -15.34
CA VAL A 373 0.64 6.06 -14.61
C VAL A 373 -0.27 5.20 -15.48
N ALA A 374 -1.13 5.83 -16.29
CA ALA A 374 -2.04 5.15 -17.19
C ALA A 374 -1.36 4.55 -18.44
N SER A 375 -0.08 4.78 -18.66
CA SER A 375 0.60 4.42 -19.90
C SER A 375 1.29 3.05 -19.83
N PRO A 376 1.40 2.33 -20.98
CA PRO A 376 2.19 1.10 -21.04
C PRO A 376 3.68 1.34 -20.74
N GLU A 377 4.21 2.51 -21.10
CA GLU A 377 5.61 2.90 -20.89
C GLU A 377 5.99 2.93 -19.40
N LEU A 378 5.03 3.17 -18.53
CA LEU A 378 5.24 3.07 -17.09
C LEU A 378 4.87 1.69 -16.55
N GLN A 379 3.69 1.16 -16.91
CA GLN A 379 3.19 -0.10 -16.30
C GLN A 379 4.11 -1.29 -16.60
N ILE A 380 4.61 -1.41 -17.86
CA ILE A 380 5.45 -2.55 -18.22
C ILE A 380 6.73 -2.63 -17.36
N PRO A 381 7.63 -1.64 -17.33
CA PRO A 381 8.85 -1.75 -16.55
C PRO A 381 8.59 -1.83 -15.04
N THR A 382 7.53 -1.19 -14.55
CA THR A 382 7.15 -1.20 -13.15
C THR A 382 6.69 -2.59 -12.71
N ASP A 383 5.71 -3.17 -13.42
CA ASP A 383 5.12 -4.45 -13.05
C ASP A 383 6.05 -5.63 -13.33
N VAL A 384 6.84 -5.56 -14.39
CA VAL A 384 7.92 -6.53 -14.64
C VAL A 384 8.93 -6.55 -13.49
N THR A 385 9.19 -5.42 -12.85
CA THR A 385 10.15 -5.31 -11.75
C THR A 385 9.56 -5.71 -10.42
N GLN A 386 8.35 -5.24 -10.10
CA GLN A 386 7.71 -5.46 -8.81
C GLN A 386 6.93 -6.77 -8.74
N GLY A 387 6.27 -7.16 -9.83
CA GLY A 387 5.44 -8.36 -9.90
C GLY A 387 3.93 -8.08 -9.96
N GLY A 388 3.49 -6.82 -10.03
CA GLY A 388 2.11 -6.47 -10.32
C GLY A 388 1.63 -7.06 -11.64
N MET A 389 0.31 -7.18 -11.79
CA MET A 389 -0.33 -7.48 -13.08
C MET A 389 -0.70 -6.16 -13.76
N PHE A 390 -0.57 -6.11 -15.07
CA PHE A 390 -0.93 -4.90 -15.83
C PHE A 390 -2.39 -4.51 -15.57
N ALA A 391 -2.61 -3.25 -15.20
CA ALA A 391 -3.96 -2.72 -15.06
C ALA A 391 -4.68 -2.62 -16.41
N ARG A 392 -3.92 -2.41 -17.49
CA ARG A 392 -4.46 -2.28 -18.85
C ARG A 392 -4.68 -3.63 -19.52
N ILE A 393 -5.80 -3.75 -20.22
CA ILE A 393 -6.14 -4.96 -21.00
C ILE A 393 -5.52 -5.03 -22.39
N ASP A 394 -4.93 -3.93 -22.88
CA ASP A 394 -4.30 -3.81 -24.20
C ASP A 394 -2.77 -3.99 -24.15
N ILE A 395 -2.19 -4.33 -23.01
CA ILE A 395 -0.79 -4.75 -22.90
C ILE A 395 -0.71 -6.27 -23.12
N ASP A 396 0.20 -6.70 -24.03
CA ASP A 396 0.41 -8.13 -24.28
C ASP A 396 1.01 -8.82 -23.05
N PRO A 397 0.43 -9.92 -22.55
CA PRO A 397 1.02 -10.70 -21.45
C PRO A 397 2.49 -11.13 -21.68
N LYS A 398 2.91 -11.20 -22.93
CA LYS A 398 4.30 -11.54 -23.30
C LYS A 398 5.33 -10.47 -22.95
N GLU A 399 4.91 -9.29 -22.54
CA GLU A 399 5.80 -8.29 -21.95
C GLU A 399 6.41 -8.77 -20.62
N PHE A 400 5.76 -9.70 -19.92
CA PHE A 400 6.42 -10.40 -18.81
C PHE A 400 7.49 -11.36 -19.32
N PRO A 401 8.69 -11.39 -18.69
CA PRO A 401 9.82 -12.18 -19.17
C PRO A 401 9.71 -13.68 -18.81
N ASP A 402 8.76 -14.09 -17.98
CA ASP A 402 8.62 -15.45 -17.49
C ASP A 402 7.22 -16.04 -17.69
N PRO A 403 7.10 -17.38 -17.82
CA PRO A 403 5.85 -18.04 -18.13
C PRO A 403 4.83 -17.98 -16.99
N ILE A 404 5.26 -17.81 -15.73
CA ILE A 404 4.36 -17.73 -14.57
C ILE A 404 3.50 -16.48 -14.67
N ARG A 405 4.13 -15.31 -14.83
CA ARG A 405 3.40 -14.04 -14.93
C ARG A 405 2.62 -13.92 -16.23
N GLN A 406 3.16 -14.47 -17.34
CA GLN A 406 2.42 -14.54 -18.61
C GLN A 406 1.09 -15.31 -18.42
N GLU A 407 1.14 -16.49 -17.81
CA GLU A 407 -0.05 -17.32 -17.52
C GLU A 407 -1.01 -16.61 -16.58
N MET A 408 -0.53 -15.98 -15.51
CA MET A 408 -1.36 -15.21 -14.58
C MET A 408 -2.07 -14.06 -15.29
N GLN A 409 -1.36 -13.25 -16.07
CA GLN A 409 -1.94 -12.14 -16.83
C GLN A 409 -2.95 -12.60 -17.87
N GLU A 410 -2.64 -13.69 -18.59
CA GLU A 410 -3.59 -14.29 -19.54
C GLU A 410 -4.87 -14.78 -18.84
N TYR A 411 -4.71 -15.39 -17.66
CA TYR A 411 -5.86 -15.86 -16.88
C TYR A 411 -6.74 -14.69 -16.41
N VAL A 412 -6.11 -13.63 -15.86
CA VAL A 412 -6.79 -12.39 -15.48
C VAL A 412 -7.53 -11.77 -16.67
N SER A 413 -6.86 -11.65 -17.81
CA SER A 413 -7.46 -11.04 -19.00
C SER A 413 -8.68 -11.81 -19.52
N LYS A 414 -8.66 -13.14 -19.41
CA LYS A 414 -9.77 -14.04 -19.86
C LYS A 414 -10.90 -14.18 -18.83
N ASN A 415 -10.64 -13.89 -17.55
CA ASN A 415 -11.55 -14.13 -16.44
C ASN A 415 -11.68 -12.88 -15.55
N SER A 416 -11.69 -11.71 -16.14
CA SER A 416 -11.77 -10.46 -15.38
C SER A 416 -13.08 -10.31 -14.59
N ASP A 417 -14.13 -11.01 -14.99
CA ASP A 417 -15.40 -11.15 -14.27
C ASP A 417 -15.27 -11.94 -12.94
N LYS A 418 -14.18 -12.70 -12.78
CA LYS A 418 -13.87 -13.45 -11.54
C LYS A 418 -12.99 -12.67 -10.56
N LEU A 419 -12.60 -11.46 -10.90
CA LEU A 419 -11.85 -10.58 -10.02
C LEU A 419 -12.74 -10.10 -8.87
N ILE A 420 -12.29 -10.33 -7.64
CA ILE A 420 -12.98 -9.95 -6.41
C ILE A 420 -12.06 -9.03 -5.62
N LEU A 421 -12.56 -7.87 -5.25
CA LEU A 421 -11.81 -7.02 -4.31
C LEU A 421 -11.57 -7.78 -3.01
N ASP A 422 -10.34 -7.71 -2.55
CA ASP A 422 -9.95 -8.30 -1.28
C ASP A 422 -10.41 -7.47 -0.06
N GLN A 423 -10.18 -7.99 1.13
CA GLN A 423 -10.40 -7.25 2.36
C GLN A 423 -9.26 -6.27 2.68
N HIS A 424 -8.08 -6.39 2.00
CA HIS A 424 -6.88 -5.61 2.28
C HIS A 424 -6.99 -4.15 1.81
N GLY A 425 -7.87 -3.35 2.42
CA GLY A 425 -8.13 -1.96 2.09
C GLY A 425 -9.25 -1.75 1.08
N SER A 426 -9.73 -2.81 0.45
CA SER A 426 -10.58 -2.69 -0.72
C SER A 426 -12.08 -2.88 -0.44
N ILE A 427 -12.51 -3.81 0.40
CA ILE A 427 -13.94 -4.00 0.76
C ILE A 427 -14.27 -3.38 2.12
N LEU A 428 -13.49 -3.74 3.15
CA LEU A 428 -13.77 -3.30 4.52
C LEU A 428 -13.51 -1.80 4.72
N PRO A 429 -14.43 -1.08 5.40
CA PRO A 429 -14.12 0.25 5.90
C PRO A 429 -12.82 0.24 6.72
N ASN A 430 -11.98 1.23 6.52
CA ASN A 430 -10.61 1.24 7.06
C ASN A 430 -10.50 0.99 8.58
N PRO A 431 -11.35 1.54 9.46
CA PRO A 431 -11.30 1.19 10.89
C PRO A 431 -11.64 -0.27 11.19
N ALA A 432 -12.60 -0.83 10.47
CA ALA A 432 -12.99 -2.25 10.61
C ALA A 432 -11.87 -3.17 10.15
N GLN A 433 -11.23 -2.84 9.02
CA GLN A 433 -10.08 -3.57 8.49
C GLN A 433 -8.91 -3.64 9.49
N VAL A 434 -8.53 -2.51 10.07
CA VAL A 434 -7.45 -2.45 11.08
C VAL A 434 -7.77 -3.35 12.27
N GLN A 435 -9.01 -3.28 12.76
CA GLN A 435 -9.44 -4.12 13.89
C GLN A 435 -9.49 -5.60 13.52
N TYR A 436 -9.99 -5.95 12.31
CA TYR A 436 -10.04 -7.32 11.84
C TYR A 436 -8.65 -7.96 11.78
N ARG A 437 -7.67 -7.25 11.23
CA ARG A 437 -6.28 -7.70 11.18
C ARG A 437 -5.72 -7.99 12.58
N VAL A 438 -5.97 -7.11 13.54
CA VAL A 438 -5.52 -7.29 14.94
C VAL A 438 -6.20 -8.52 15.55
N ILE A 439 -7.49 -8.72 15.35
CA ILE A 439 -8.23 -9.89 15.85
C ILE A 439 -7.60 -11.18 15.31
N ILE A 440 -7.43 -11.27 13.99
CA ILE A 440 -6.92 -12.50 13.35
C ILE A 440 -5.44 -12.76 13.70
N SER A 441 -4.59 -11.74 13.71
CA SER A 441 -3.18 -11.92 14.09
C SER A 441 -3.02 -12.30 15.56
N THR A 442 -3.84 -11.72 16.45
CA THR A 442 -3.86 -12.09 17.87
C THR A 442 -4.31 -13.54 18.07
N PHE A 443 -5.35 -13.96 17.36
CA PHE A 443 -5.82 -15.34 17.36
C PHE A 443 -4.70 -16.29 16.96
N PHE A 444 -4.07 -16.01 15.82
CA PHE A 444 -3.07 -16.91 15.25
C PHE A 444 -1.76 -16.94 16.04
N ALA A 445 -1.33 -15.82 16.63
CA ALA A 445 -0.15 -15.75 17.48
C ALA A 445 -0.34 -16.43 18.85
N SER A 446 -1.58 -16.72 19.25
CA SER A 446 -1.88 -17.35 20.55
C SER A 446 -1.42 -18.80 20.60
N ALA A 447 -0.75 -19.20 21.68
CA ALA A 447 -0.43 -20.62 21.93
C ALA A 447 -1.67 -21.52 22.12
N LYS A 448 -2.84 -20.92 22.32
CA LYS A 448 -4.15 -21.58 22.44
C LYS A 448 -5.18 -20.71 21.75
N PRO A 449 -5.32 -20.80 20.40
CA PRO A 449 -6.29 -20.02 19.67
C PRO A 449 -7.72 -20.22 20.18
N ASP A 450 -8.39 -19.12 20.53
CA ASP A 450 -9.76 -19.14 21.02
C ASP A 450 -10.73 -18.85 19.86
N VAL A 451 -11.20 -19.90 19.19
CA VAL A 451 -12.13 -19.79 18.07
C VAL A 451 -13.42 -19.07 18.47
N ALA A 452 -14.00 -19.40 19.63
CA ALA A 452 -15.27 -18.80 20.05
C ALA A 452 -15.11 -17.30 20.41
N GLY A 453 -14.03 -16.94 21.10
CA GLY A 453 -13.70 -15.55 21.38
C GLY A 453 -13.46 -14.74 20.13
N THR A 454 -12.72 -15.28 19.15
CA THR A 454 -12.43 -14.63 17.87
C THR A 454 -13.69 -14.40 17.02
N ILE A 455 -14.61 -15.38 16.98
CA ILE A 455 -15.91 -15.21 16.33
C ILE A 455 -16.69 -14.06 16.97
N LYS A 456 -16.74 -14.03 18.31
CA LYS A 456 -17.44 -12.96 19.03
C LYS A 456 -16.80 -11.59 18.75
N GLU A 457 -15.48 -11.46 18.85
CA GLU A 457 -14.77 -10.21 18.58
C GLU A 457 -14.97 -9.73 17.14
N THR A 458 -14.98 -10.64 16.17
CA THR A 458 -15.26 -10.31 14.77
C THR A 458 -16.70 -9.84 14.57
N ALA A 459 -17.69 -10.51 15.18
CA ALA A 459 -19.09 -10.09 15.12
C ALA A 459 -19.32 -8.72 15.77
N ASP A 460 -18.68 -8.49 16.93
CA ASP A 460 -18.72 -7.20 17.64
C ASP A 460 -18.07 -6.09 16.79
N MET A 461 -16.97 -6.38 16.12
CA MET A 461 -16.28 -5.46 15.18
C MET A 461 -17.20 -5.11 14.01
N MET A 462 -17.80 -6.11 13.33
CA MET A 462 -18.72 -5.88 12.20
C MET A 462 -19.87 -4.94 12.59
N THR A 463 -20.39 -5.09 13.82
CA THR A 463 -21.46 -4.24 14.37
C THR A 463 -20.95 -2.84 14.74
N THR A 464 -19.82 -2.76 15.45
CA THR A 464 -19.25 -1.51 15.97
C THR A 464 -18.92 -0.53 14.85
N PHE A 465 -18.37 -1.04 13.75
CA PHE A 465 -17.99 -0.22 12.60
C PHE A 465 -19.06 -0.15 11.52
N ASN A 466 -20.26 -0.68 11.78
CA ASN A 466 -21.38 -0.69 10.82
C ASN A 466 -20.93 -1.12 9.41
N VAL A 467 -20.24 -2.25 9.34
CA VAL A 467 -19.59 -2.74 8.11
C VAL A 467 -20.57 -2.86 6.97
N LYS A 468 -21.81 -3.33 7.25
CA LYS A 468 -22.85 -3.52 6.23
C LYS A 468 -23.16 -2.22 5.45
N ASP A 469 -23.35 -1.12 6.13
CA ASP A 469 -23.62 0.16 5.47
C ASP A 469 -22.34 0.75 4.87
N GLY A 470 -21.21 0.60 5.56
CA GLY A 470 -19.90 1.08 5.10
C GLY A 470 -19.42 0.41 3.81
N ALA A 471 -19.75 -0.86 3.59
CA ALA A 471 -19.40 -1.63 2.40
C ALA A 471 -20.52 -1.69 1.34
N ALA A 472 -21.64 -0.99 1.55
CA ALA A 472 -22.80 -1.03 0.64
C ALA A 472 -22.50 -0.46 -0.77
N TRP A 473 -21.47 0.38 -0.90
CA TRP A 473 -20.99 0.95 -2.17
C TRP A 473 -20.47 -0.14 -3.12
N TYR A 474 -19.90 -1.23 -2.58
CA TYR A 474 -19.27 -2.26 -3.38
C TYR A 474 -20.34 -3.17 -4.02
N GLN A 475 -20.28 -3.26 -5.34
CA GLN A 475 -21.10 -4.15 -6.15
C GLN A 475 -20.18 -5.16 -6.84
N TRP A 476 -20.24 -6.42 -6.39
CA TRP A 476 -19.56 -7.50 -7.09
C TRP A 476 -20.38 -7.87 -8.33
N PRO A 477 -19.73 -8.06 -9.51
CA PRO A 477 -20.39 -8.39 -10.77
C PRO A 477 -21.19 -9.66 -10.73
#